data_2f357267753f56e12ab3011ec4b98656
#
_entry.id   2f357267753f56e12ab3011ec4b98656
#
_cell.length_a   1.000
_cell.length_b   1.000
_cell.length_c   1.000
_cell.angle_alpha   90.00
_cell.angle_beta   90.00
_cell.angle_gamma   90.00
#
_symmetry.space_group_name_H-M   'P 1'
#
loop_
_entity.id
_entity.type
_entity.pdbx_description
1 polymer ?
#
loop_
_entity_poly.entity_id
_entity_poly.type
_entity_poly.pdbx_seq_one_letter_code
_entity_poly.pdbx_strand_id
1 'polypeptide(L)'
;MPSDFSLAEEYKRRVIGAFNGRVAKVVLYGSRARGDARPDSDWDIAVFLTDDPTPDDLDRLSDLGTDLLYETGQYVQPMPIPSRRFDEDTTLLKAIRSEGVPL
;
A
#
# COMPACT_ATOMS: atom_id res chain seq x y z
N MET A 1 2.85 -19.76 12.29
CA MET A 1 2.08 -18.54 12.58
C MET A 1 1.81 -17.79 11.30
N PRO A 2 0.58 -17.45 11.04
CA PRO A 2 0.32 -16.56 9.89
C PRO A 2 1.00 -15.21 10.11
N SER A 3 1.39 -14.60 9.01
CA SER A 3 1.94 -13.25 9.10
C SER A 3 0.88 -12.29 9.61
N ASP A 4 1.29 -11.38 10.48
CA ASP A 4 0.39 -10.37 11.02
C ASP A 4 0.40 -9.15 10.11
N PHE A 5 -0.66 -8.94 9.36
CA PHE A 5 -0.83 -7.81 8.46
C PHE A 5 -1.75 -6.73 9.04
N SER A 6 -1.96 -6.74 10.35
CA SER A 6 -2.91 -5.80 10.97
C SER A 6 -2.53 -4.33 10.72
N LEU A 7 -1.23 -4.02 10.69
CA LEU A 7 -0.80 -2.65 10.35
C LEU A 7 -1.21 -2.28 8.93
N ALA A 8 -0.97 -3.18 7.97
CA ALA A 8 -1.32 -2.93 6.57
C ALA A 8 -2.83 -2.80 6.39
N GLU A 9 -3.60 -3.62 7.10
CA GLU A 9 -5.06 -3.54 7.05
C GLU A 9 -5.60 -2.27 7.69
N GLU A 10 -4.96 -1.80 8.77
CA GLU A 10 -5.32 -0.51 9.36
C GLU A 10 -5.03 0.63 8.39
N TYR A 11 -3.90 0.59 7.69
CA TYR A 11 -3.58 1.57 6.67
C TYR A 11 -4.65 1.59 5.58
N LYS A 12 -5.04 0.42 5.09
CA LYS A 12 -6.10 0.28 4.09
C LYS A 12 -7.40 0.95 4.56
N ARG A 13 -7.81 0.70 5.80
CA ARG A 13 -9.05 1.31 6.34
C ARG A 13 -8.98 2.83 6.30
N ARG A 14 -7.85 3.40 6.70
CA ARG A 14 -7.66 4.86 6.70
C ARG A 14 -7.69 5.42 5.29
N VAL A 15 -7.06 4.72 4.35
CA VAL A 15 -7.05 5.14 2.94
C VAL A 15 -8.47 5.13 2.36
N ILE A 16 -9.21 4.06 2.59
CA ILE A 16 -10.59 3.96 2.08
C ILE A 16 -11.45 5.09 2.66
N GLY A 17 -11.30 5.38 3.95
CA GLY A 17 -12.05 6.46 4.58
C GLY A 17 -11.68 7.85 4.05
N ALA A 18 -10.42 8.06 3.72
CA ALA A 18 -9.93 9.37 3.26
C ALA A 18 -10.23 9.63 1.78
N PHE A 19 -10.35 8.60 0.95
CA PHE A 19 -10.43 8.72 -0.51
C PHE A 19 -11.84 8.52 -1.09
N ASN A 20 -12.85 8.30 -0.26
CA ASN A 20 -14.28 8.36 -0.64
C ASN A 20 -14.63 7.63 -1.95
N GLY A 21 -14.38 6.31 -1.99
CA GLY A 21 -14.77 5.49 -3.13
C GLY A 21 -13.80 5.53 -4.31
N ARG A 22 -12.69 6.26 -4.21
CA ARG A 22 -11.69 6.31 -5.28
C ARG A 22 -10.68 5.15 -5.21
N VAL A 23 -10.78 4.26 -4.22
CA VAL A 23 -9.83 3.16 -4.06
C VAL A 23 -10.37 1.92 -4.75
N ALA A 24 -9.67 1.45 -5.79
CA ALA A 24 -10.05 0.24 -6.53
C ALA A 24 -9.51 -1.02 -5.84
N LYS A 25 -8.26 -0.99 -5.40
CA LYS A 25 -7.67 -2.09 -4.63
C LYS A 25 -6.44 -1.60 -3.87
N VAL A 26 -6.09 -2.34 -2.82
CA VAL A 26 -4.89 -2.08 -2.02
C VAL A 26 -4.13 -3.39 -1.90
N VAL A 27 -2.84 -3.37 -2.22
CA VAL A 27 -2.02 -4.58 -2.29
C VAL A 27 -0.73 -4.37 -1.50
N LEU A 28 -0.46 -5.24 -0.55
CA LEU A 28 0.83 -5.30 0.12
C LEU A 28 1.81 -6.04 -0.79
N TYR A 29 3.00 -5.49 -1.02
CA TYR A 29 4.03 -6.15 -1.82
C TYR A 29 5.40 -5.98 -1.15
N GLY A 30 6.46 -6.43 -1.80
CA GLY A 30 7.80 -6.34 -1.24
C GLY A 30 8.07 -7.35 -0.14
N SER A 31 9.05 -7.06 0.71
CA SER A 31 9.55 -8.02 1.69
C SER A 31 8.50 -8.49 2.69
N ARG A 32 7.60 -7.60 3.10
CA ARG A 32 6.53 -7.96 4.04
C ARG A 32 5.54 -8.95 3.43
N ALA A 33 5.29 -8.84 2.13
CA ALA A 33 4.43 -9.79 1.43
C ALA A 33 5.13 -11.12 1.19
N ARG A 34 6.43 -11.09 0.88
CA ARG A 34 7.20 -12.32 0.61
C ARG A 34 7.53 -13.11 1.89
N GLY A 35 7.49 -12.44 3.05
CA GLY A 35 7.85 -13.10 4.31
C GLY A 35 9.34 -13.05 4.65
N ASP A 36 10.13 -12.25 3.92
CA ASP A 36 11.56 -12.11 4.19
C ASP A 36 11.92 -10.75 4.79
N ALA A 37 10.94 -10.07 5.37
CA ALA A 37 11.13 -8.77 5.98
C ALA A 37 11.92 -8.88 7.29
N ARG A 38 12.68 -7.82 7.57
CA ARG A 38 13.31 -7.61 8.88
C ARG A 38 12.34 -6.79 9.75
N PRO A 39 12.57 -6.73 11.08
CA PRO A 39 11.68 -5.96 11.96
C PRO A 39 11.60 -4.47 11.60
N ASP A 40 12.63 -3.91 10.98
CA ASP A 40 12.68 -2.50 10.56
C ASP A 40 12.32 -2.30 9.08
N SER A 41 11.88 -3.33 8.37
CA SER A 41 11.49 -3.20 6.98
C SER A 41 10.22 -2.36 6.84
N ASP A 42 10.18 -1.54 5.78
CA ASP A 42 8.99 -0.77 5.45
C ASP A 42 7.86 -1.70 4.97
N TRP A 43 6.64 -1.19 5.08
CA TRP A 43 5.46 -1.84 4.53
C TRP A 43 5.16 -1.22 3.16
N ASP A 44 5.49 -1.92 2.09
CA ASP A 44 5.25 -1.43 0.72
C ASP A 44 3.82 -1.72 0.32
N ILE A 45 3.03 -0.65 0.16
CA ILE A 45 1.60 -0.78 -0.11
C ILE A 45 1.26 0.00 -1.38
N ALA A 46 0.75 -0.72 -2.38
CA ALA A 46 0.25 -0.12 -3.60
C ALA A 46 -1.23 0.20 -3.42
N VAL A 47 -1.58 1.45 -3.71
CA VAL A 47 -2.96 1.93 -3.63
C VAL A 47 -3.43 2.23 -5.06
N PHE A 48 -4.30 1.38 -5.57
CA PHE A 48 -4.83 1.54 -6.93
C PHE A 48 -6.06 2.43 -6.87
N LEU A 49 -5.97 3.59 -7.51
CA LEU A 49 -7.05 4.57 -7.54
C LEU A 49 -7.84 4.46 -8.85
N THR A 50 -9.12 4.81 -8.80
CA THR A 50 -10.01 4.74 -9.96
C THR A 50 -9.67 5.76 -11.03
N ASP A 51 -8.93 6.82 -10.68
CA ASP A 51 -8.50 7.88 -11.58
C ASP A 51 -7.00 8.15 -11.38
N ASP A 52 -6.45 9.08 -12.16
CA ASP A 52 -5.02 9.37 -12.07
C ASP A 52 -4.68 10.02 -10.74
N PRO A 53 -3.67 9.50 -10.02
CA PRO A 53 -3.21 10.13 -8.79
C PRO A 53 -2.67 11.54 -9.02
N THR A 54 -2.93 12.41 -8.06
CA THR A 54 -2.41 13.78 -8.04
C THR A 54 -1.31 13.90 -6.99
N PRO A 55 -0.49 14.96 -7.02
CA PRO A 55 0.45 15.22 -5.93
C PRO A 55 -0.23 15.31 -4.56
N ASP A 56 -1.44 15.86 -4.50
CA ASP A 56 -2.22 15.93 -3.27
C ASP A 56 -2.58 14.53 -2.76
N ASP A 57 -2.91 13.61 -3.65
CA ASP A 57 -3.20 12.22 -3.28
C ASP A 57 -1.98 11.56 -2.62
N LEU A 58 -0.79 11.77 -3.19
CA LEU A 58 0.44 11.23 -2.61
C LEU A 58 0.70 11.82 -1.24
N ASP A 59 0.50 13.14 -1.08
CA ASP A 59 0.68 13.79 0.22
C ASP A 59 -0.26 13.20 1.28
N ARG A 60 -1.51 12.98 0.91
CA ARG A 60 -2.50 12.39 1.83
C ARG A 60 -2.13 10.95 2.21
N LEU A 61 -1.70 10.15 1.25
CA LEU A 61 -1.25 8.79 1.51
C LEU A 61 -0.02 8.78 2.44
N SER A 62 0.91 9.70 2.20
CA SER A 62 2.11 9.84 3.02
C SER A 62 1.77 10.30 4.44
N ASP A 63 0.83 11.21 4.59
CA ASP A 63 0.38 11.68 5.90
C ASP A 63 -0.24 10.54 6.71
N LEU A 64 -1.05 9.70 6.08
CA LEU A 64 -1.61 8.53 6.76
C LEU A 64 -0.53 7.55 7.21
N GLY A 65 0.50 7.35 6.38
CA GLY A 65 1.64 6.52 6.74
C GLY A 65 2.45 7.12 7.91
N THR A 66 2.61 8.44 7.91
CA THR A 66 3.30 9.14 8.99
C THR A 66 2.54 9.01 10.31
N ASP A 67 1.22 9.11 10.29
CA ASP A 67 0.41 8.90 11.48
C ASP A 67 0.66 7.52 12.09
N LEU A 68 0.71 6.49 11.25
CA LEU A 68 1.00 5.13 11.73
C LEU A 68 2.43 5.00 12.25
N LEU A 69 3.38 5.68 11.64
CA LEU A 69 4.75 5.69 12.12
C LEU A 69 4.83 6.23 13.55
N TYR A 70 4.15 7.34 13.83
CA TYR A 70 4.11 7.91 15.17
C TYR A 70 3.38 7.00 16.17
N GLU A 71 2.34 6.29 15.72
CA GLU A 71 1.57 5.42 16.60
C GLU A 71 2.25 4.08 16.87
N THR A 72 2.98 3.53 15.92
CA THR A 72 3.46 2.15 15.97
C THR A 72 4.98 2.00 15.83
N GLY A 73 5.68 3.03 15.38
CA GLY A 73 7.10 2.93 15.05
C GLY A 73 7.38 2.25 13.71
N GLN A 74 6.35 1.87 12.96
CA GLN A 74 6.50 1.18 11.67
C GLN A 74 6.07 2.09 10.53
N TYR A 75 6.82 2.05 9.42
CA TYR A 75 6.62 2.95 8.29
C TYR A 75 5.92 2.25 7.12
N VAL A 76 4.90 2.91 6.58
CA VAL A 76 4.25 2.49 5.34
C VAL A 76 4.82 3.34 4.20
N GLN A 77 5.31 2.68 3.16
CA GLN A 77 5.75 3.30 1.92
C GLN A 77 4.62 3.16 0.90
N PRO A 78 3.79 4.18 0.71
CA PRO A 78 2.67 4.08 -0.21
C PRO A 78 3.09 4.35 -1.65
N MET A 79 2.41 3.67 -2.59
CA MET A 79 2.60 3.89 -4.02
C MET A 79 1.24 4.04 -4.68
N PRO A 80 0.80 5.27 -5.01
CA PRO A 80 -0.47 5.44 -5.73
C PRO A 80 -0.29 5.11 -7.20
N ILE A 81 -1.21 4.30 -7.74
CA ILE A 81 -1.17 3.83 -9.12
C ILE A 81 -2.58 3.90 -9.68
N PRO A 82 -2.79 4.43 -10.90
CA PRO A 82 -4.12 4.36 -11.50
C PRO A 82 -4.49 2.92 -11.80
N SER A 83 -5.70 2.53 -11.47
CA SER A 83 -6.12 1.13 -11.54
C SER A 83 -6.05 0.54 -12.95
N ARG A 84 -6.19 1.38 -13.99
CA ARG A 84 -6.07 0.93 -15.38
C ARG A 84 -4.70 0.35 -15.71
N ARG A 85 -3.68 0.67 -14.90
CA ARG A 85 -2.31 0.19 -15.12
C ARG A 85 -2.02 -1.15 -14.47
N PHE A 86 -2.98 -1.73 -13.76
CA PHE A 86 -2.74 -2.93 -12.95
C PHE A 86 -2.12 -4.07 -13.77
N ASP A 87 -2.53 -4.23 -15.03
CA ASP A 87 -2.08 -5.33 -15.88
C ASP A 87 -0.88 -4.98 -16.77
N GLU A 88 -0.29 -3.79 -16.59
CA GLU A 88 0.87 -3.39 -17.37
C GLU A 88 2.08 -4.29 -17.10
N ASP A 89 2.92 -4.42 -18.12
CA ASP A 89 4.03 -5.35 -18.12
C ASP A 89 5.33 -4.69 -17.65
N THR A 90 5.25 -3.93 -16.55
CA THR A 90 6.42 -3.34 -15.92
C THR A 90 6.94 -4.26 -14.82
N THR A 91 8.21 -4.10 -14.47
CA THR A 91 8.82 -4.88 -13.39
C THR A 91 8.05 -4.71 -12.08
N LEU A 92 7.68 -3.47 -11.74
CA LEU A 92 6.95 -3.19 -10.51
C LEU A 92 5.58 -3.86 -10.51
N LEU A 93 4.81 -3.70 -11.59
CA LEU A 93 3.44 -4.23 -11.64
C LEU A 93 3.42 -5.76 -11.72
N LYS A 94 4.39 -6.35 -12.40
CA LYS A 94 4.56 -7.80 -12.39
C LYS A 94 4.82 -8.31 -10.97
N ALA A 95 5.70 -7.65 -10.22
CA ALA A 95 6.00 -8.03 -8.85
C ALA A 95 4.76 -7.89 -7.95
N ILE A 96 4.01 -6.80 -8.11
CA ILE A 96 2.78 -6.59 -7.33
C ILE A 96 1.78 -7.72 -7.60
N ARG A 97 1.60 -8.12 -8.87
CA ARG A 97 0.66 -9.19 -9.21
C ARG A 97 1.12 -10.56 -8.73
N SER A 98 2.43 -10.86 -8.82
CA SER A 98 2.94 -12.20 -8.52
C SER A 98 3.22 -12.42 -7.04
N GLU A 99 3.68 -11.39 -6.33
CA GLU A 99 4.09 -11.50 -4.92
C GLU A 99 3.12 -10.82 -3.97
N GLY A 100 2.25 -9.96 -4.48
CA GLY A 100 1.40 -9.12 -3.65
C GLY A 100 0.33 -9.89 -2.92
N VAL A 101 -0.05 -9.34 -1.75
CA VAL A 101 -1.14 -9.84 -0.93
C VAL A 101 -2.26 -8.79 -1.00
N PRO A 102 -3.40 -9.11 -1.62
CA PRO A 102 -4.55 -8.19 -1.59
C PRO A 102 -5.03 -8.00 -0.16
N LEU A 103 -5.24 -6.77 0.21
CA LEU A 103 -5.71 -6.42 1.55
C LEU A 103 -7.22 -6.23 1.59
#